data_95476fcfaed4087ea7f51c08b001bbc8
#
_entry.id   95476fcfaed4087ea7f51c08b001bbc8
#
_cell.length_a   1.000
_cell.length_b   1.000
_cell.length_c   1.000
_cell.angle_alpha   90.00
_cell.angle_beta   90.00
_cell.angle_gamma   90.00
#
_symmetry.space_group_name_H-M   'P 1'
#
loop_
_entity.id
_entity.type
_entity.pdbx_description
1 polymer ?
#
loop_
_entity_poly.entity_id
_entity_poly.type
_entity_poly.pdbx_seq_one_letter_code
_entity_poly.pdbx_strand_id
1 'polypeptide(L)'
;MCSVAKPIIKQIRDSREALDFFETVSLPAEDEKTQAIIMDFPTVYIHNWQDSGAFEVYVGETNNIFKRTRQHYDAALNQPGWQSKLLKKNASLFIIGHEHFNKSLTLDIENRLMHYMMSVERVKHVYNLRDNPQTSYYPMEEFDEIFSKIWRGLRKENKDLFPTESAIKDSAIYKASPLHKLTKEQEEARELIIQKVSEALEKEETKQLIFIDGEAGTGKTVLTSSTFYELYCQAEESNKALKCQLLVNHDEQIIVYEQIAEKLGLTEKYGKVVSKPTTFINNHSEGDPVDVAFVDEAHLLLTQGKQSYRGENQLRDIIDRARVTVVMFDENQILTTEQFWESQILEKYRNQAKAENNHIALYKQLRMQGDFATYCNKEIVLLEKLEEIGDSLTVKKMLLQHAEHTGSKLALEILDNWDEYQDKFVKVIPKEYKIVTQKLNEYLQQGMSADAATLKVFEEVKS
;
A
#
# COMPACT_ATOMS: atom_id res chain seq x y z
N MET A 1 24.06 -19.82 -15.34
CA MET A 1 23.49 -18.46 -15.26
C MET A 1 24.64 -17.49 -15.11
N CYS A 2 24.83 -16.54 -16.04
CA CYS A 2 25.82 -15.48 -15.84
C CYS A 2 25.36 -14.63 -14.65
N SER A 3 26.21 -14.40 -13.66
CA SER A 3 25.87 -13.52 -12.54
C SER A 3 25.75 -12.09 -13.06
N VAL A 4 24.64 -11.44 -12.75
CA VAL A 4 24.44 -10.01 -13.04
C VAL A 4 25.62 -9.21 -12.50
N ALA A 5 26.10 -8.22 -13.26
CA ALA A 5 27.24 -7.38 -12.88
C ALA A 5 27.00 -6.62 -11.56
N LYS A 6 28.05 -6.12 -10.95
CA LYS A 6 27.95 -5.29 -9.76
C LYS A 6 27.62 -3.85 -10.17
N PRO A 7 26.70 -3.17 -9.45
CA PRO A 7 26.47 -1.75 -9.66
C PRO A 7 27.69 -0.92 -9.29
N ILE A 8 27.87 0.21 -9.96
CA ILE A 8 28.78 1.26 -9.59
C ILE A 8 28.05 2.23 -8.67
N ILE A 9 28.57 2.47 -7.49
CA ILE A 9 28.00 3.41 -6.52
C ILE A 9 29.11 4.38 -6.12
N LYS A 10 28.85 5.67 -6.34
CA LYS A 10 29.76 6.75 -5.94
C LYS A 10 29.02 7.67 -5.00
N GLN A 11 29.63 7.97 -3.86
CA GLN A 11 29.13 8.96 -2.92
C GLN A 11 30.05 10.17 -2.95
N ILE A 12 29.46 11.33 -3.15
CA ILE A 12 30.16 12.62 -3.08
C ILE A 12 29.42 13.57 -2.15
N ARG A 13 30.10 14.63 -1.70
CA ARG A 13 29.42 15.75 -1.08
C ARG A 13 28.48 16.41 -2.09
N ASP A 14 27.29 16.75 -1.66
CA ASP A 14 26.29 17.36 -2.54
C ASP A 14 26.56 18.86 -2.67
N SER A 15 27.50 19.19 -3.53
CA SER A 15 27.83 20.58 -3.88
C SER A 15 28.38 20.64 -5.31
N ARG A 16 28.27 21.84 -5.91
CA ARG A 16 28.75 22.07 -7.28
C ARG A 16 30.25 21.77 -7.41
N GLU A 17 31.06 22.23 -6.44
CA GLU A 17 32.50 22.03 -6.44
C GLU A 17 32.87 20.54 -6.36
N ALA A 18 32.17 19.77 -5.54
CA ALA A 18 32.42 18.34 -5.42
C ALA A 18 31.97 17.58 -6.68
N LEU A 19 30.87 17.99 -7.32
CA LEU A 19 30.40 17.42 -8.59
C LEU A 19 31.39 17.70 -9.72
N ASP A 20 31.87 18.96 -9.84
CA ASP A 20 32.84 19.36 -10.87
C ASP A 20 34.19 18.66 -10.65
N PHE A 21 34.64 18.50 -9.40
CA PHE A 21 35.82 17.72 -9.06
C PHE A 21 35.65 16.23 -9.41
N PHE A 22 34.48 15.67 -9.13
CA PHE A 22 34.19 14.29 -9.48
C PHE A 22 34.24 14.09 -11.00
N GLU A 23 33.60 14.96 -11.78
CA GLU A 23 33.56 14.88 -13.24
C GLU A 23 34.92 15.03 -13.88
N THR A 24 35.76 15.98 -13.39
CA THR A 24 37.00 16.39 -14.06
C THR A 24 38.25 15.70 -13.52
N VAL A 25 38.21 15.16 -12.30
CA VAL A 25 39.37 14.58 -11.63
C VAL A 25 39.12 13.13 -11.21
N SER A 26 38.07 12.88 -10.41
CA SER A 26 37.89 11.57 -9.81
C SER A 26 37.43 10.50 -10.82
N LEU A 27 36.46 10.84 -11.68
CA LEU A 27 35.91 9.92 -12.66
C LEU A 27 36.94 9.55 -13.76
N PRO A 28 37.71 10.49 -14.31
CA PRO A 28 38.79 10.16 -15.24
C PRO A 28 39.93 9.28 -14.66
N ALA A 29 40.04 9.17 -13.35
CA ALA A 29 40.96 8.30 -12.66
C ALA A 29 40.45 6.86 -12.47
N GLU A 30 39.16 6.61 -12.74
CA GLU A 30 38.56 5.29 -12.69
C GLU A 30 38.88 4.48 -13.96
N ASP A 31 38.52 3.18 -13.95
CA ASP A 31 38.62 2.35 -15.16
C ASP A 31 37.66 2.79 -16.26
N GLU A 32 38.01 2.45 -17.53
CA GLU A 32 37.23 2.84 -18.70
C GLU A 32 35.74 2.38 -18.65
N LYS A 33 35.49 1.20 -18.06
CA LYS A 33 34.10 0.69 -17.91
C LYS A 33 33.32 1.54 -16.94
N THR A 34 33.90 1.91 -15.81
CA THR A 34 33.26 2.81 -14.83
C THR A 34 32.97 4.18 -15.42
N GLN A 35 33.92 4.74 -16.17
CA GLN A 35 33.74 6.01 -16.87
C GLN A 35 32.58 5.93 -17.86
N ALA A 36 32.58 4.93 -18.75
CA ALA A 36 31.53 4.74 -19.75
C ALA A 36 30.13 4.58 -19.10
N ILE A 37 30.00 3.78 -18.03
CA ILE A 37 28.73 3.56 -17.34
C ILE A 37 28.18 4.85 -16.73
N ILE A 38 29.01 5.70 -16.17
CA ILE A 38 28.54 6.98 -15.56
C ILE A 38 28.27 8.06 -16.60
N MET A 39 29.02 8.08 -17.72
CA MET A 39 28.94 9.13 -18.74
C MET A 39 27.89 8.84 -19.82
N ASP A 40 27.78 7.58 -20.27
CA ASP A 40 27.06 7.21 -21.47
C ASP A 40 25.75 6.47 -21.20
N PHE A 41 25.57 5.90 -19.99
CA PHE A 41 24.36 5.18 -19.62
C PHE A 41 23.43 6.05 -18.74
N PRO A 42 22.13 5.78 -18.73
CA PRO A 42 21.25 6.36 -17.72
C PRO A 42 21.73 6.01 -16.32
N THR A 43 21.55 6.93 -15.39
CA THR A 43 21.94 6.78 -13.99
C THR A 43 20.76 7.05 -13.06
N VAL A 44 20.77 6.41 -11.89
CA VAL A 44 19.88 6.74 -10.78
C VAL A 44 20.69 7.46 -9.71
N TYR A 45 20.11 8.41 -9.04
CA TYR A 45 20.82 9.21 -8.04
C TYR A 45 19.93 9.52 -6.83
N ILE A 46 20.58 9.69 -5.67
CA ILE A 46 19.91 10.01 -4.42
C ILE A 46 20.61 11.22 -3.80
N HIS A 47 19.91 12.37 -3.77
CA HIS A 47 20.29 13.47 -2.89
C HIS A 47 19.75 13.19 -1.49
N ASN A 48 20.57 13.37 -0.47
CA ASN A 48 20.13 13.21 0.91
C ASN A 48 20.81 14.24 1.81
N TRP A 49 20.09 14.67 2.82
CA TRP A 49 20.59 15.56 3.87
C TRP A 49 19.95 15.18 5.20
N GLN A 50 20.62 15.52 6.26
CA GLN A 50 20.18 15.22 7.60
C GLN A 50 19.69 16.50 8.31
N ASP A 51 18.54 16.40 8.94
CA ASP A 51 17.97 17.46 9.77
C ASP A 51 17.49 16.88 11.10
N SER A 52 18.00 17.42 12.22
CA SER A 52 17.60 17.00 13.57
C SER A 52 17.67 15.48 13.82
N GLY A 53 18.63 14.77 13.17
CA GLY A 53 18.83 13.33 13.31
C GLY A 53 18.01 12.46 12.35
N ALA A 54 17.11 13.03 11.58
CA ALA A 54 16.35 12.37 10.52
C ALA A 54 16.91 12.71 9.13
N PHE A 55 16.66 11.84 8.17
CA PHE A 55 17.03 12.05 6.77
C PHE A 55 15.83 12.58 5.97
N GLU A 56 16.13 13.43 5.00
CA GLU A 56 15.24 13.74 3.90
C GLU A 56 15.96 13.37 2.60
N VAL A 57 15.25 12.83 1.62
CA VAL A 57 15.82 12.27 0.40
C VAL A 57 15.04 12.70 -0.84
N TYR A 58 15.78 12.93 -1.92
CA TYR A 58 15.25 13.03 -3.27
C TYR A 58 15.87 11.91 -4.10
N VAL A 59 15.04 11.09 -4.73
CA VAL A 59 15.47 10.05 -5.67
C VAL A 59 15.14 10.51 -7.08
N GLY A 60 16.05 10.29 -8.02
CA GLY A 60 15.84 10.66 -9.41
C GLY A 60 16.61 9.76 -10.36
N GLU A 61 16.20 9.77 -11.63
CA GLU A 61 16.93 9.14 -12.73
C GLU A 61 17.22 10.14 -13.84
N THR A 62 18.27 9.91 -14.61
CA THR A 62 18.64 10.81 -15.69
C THR A 62 19.55 10.13 -16.70
N ASN A 63 19.50 10.60 -17.95
CA ASN A 63 20.47 10.22 -18.98
C ASN A 63 21.81 10.97 -18.85
N ASN A 64 21.88 12.01 -18.02
CA ASN A 64 23.13 12.76 -17.79
C ASN A 64 23.14 13.34 -16.38
N ILE A 65 23.86 12.69 -15.49
CA ILE A 65 23.91 13.02 -14.06
C ILE A 65 24.50 14.42 -13.81
N PHE A 66 25.54 14.81 -14.53
CA PHE A 66 26.23 16.07 -14.32
C PHE A 66 25.34 17.27 -14.70
N LYS A 67 24.71 17.18 -15.89
CA LYS A 67 23.78 18.22 -16.36
C LYS A 67 22.58 18.34 -15.41
N ARG A 68 21.99 17.20 -15.03
CA ARG A 68 20.77 17.18 -14.17
C ARG A 68 21.06 17.74 -12.79
N THR A 69 22.16 17.34 -12.18
CA THR A 69 22.54 17.79 -10.84
C THR A 69 22.86 19.30 -10.83
N ARG A 70 23.54 19.81 -11.88
CA ARG A 70 23.74 21.28 -12.02
C ARG A 70 22.42 22.03 -12.11
N GLN A 71 21.42 21.51 -12.83
CA GLN A 71 20.08 22.12 -12.85
C GLN A 71 19.44 22.18 -11.47
N HIS A 72 19.64 21.16 -10.62
CA HIS A 72 19.15 21.18 -9.25
C HIS A 72 19.87 22.27 -8.42
N TYR A 73 21.19 22.43 -8.57
CA TYR A 73 21.93 23.51 -7.88
C TYR A 73 21.49 24.90 -8.35
N ASP A 74 21.24 25.08 -9.64
CA ASP A 74 20.73 26.34 -10.18
C ASP A 74 19.33 26.67 -9.64
N ALA A 75 18.47 25.67 -9.54
CA ALA A 75 17.14 25.80 -8.92
C ALA A 75 17.23 26.10 -7.42
N ALA A 76 18.19 25.54 -6.70
CA ALA A 76 18.41 25.77 -5.27
C ALA A 76 18.68 27.24 -4.94
N LEU A 77 19.27 27.99 -5.86
CA LEU A 77 19.57 29.40 -5.70
C LEU A 77 18.39 30.32 -6.03
N ASN A 78 17.45 29.87 -6.86
CA ASN A 78 16.45 30.71 -7.50
C ASN A 78 14.99 30.38 -7.10
N GLN A 79 14.73 29.21 -6.48
CA GLN A 79 13.37 28.74 -6.21
C GLN A 79 13.24 28.19 -4.78
N PRO A 80 12.16 28.53 -4.05
CA PRO A 80 11.84 27.84 -2.80
C PRO A 80 11.39 26.41 -3.11
N GLY A 81 12.04 25.41 -2.50
CA GLY A 81 11.71 24.00 -2.68
C GLY A 81 12.74 23.11 -1.99
N TRP A 82 12.63 21.80 -2.20
CA TRP A 82 13.58 20.85 -1.64
C TRP A 82 15.03 21.12 -2.10
N GLN A 83 15.21 21.69 -3.30
CA GLN A 83 16.53 22.00 -3.83
C GLN A 83 17.31 22.97 -2.93
N SER A 84 16.64 23.89 -2.23
CA SER A 84 17.31 24.82 -1.29
C SER A 84 18.00 24.06 -0.14
N LYS A 85 17.57 22.85 0.15
CA LYS A 85 18.16 22.00 1.19
C LYS A 85 19.48 21.35 0.76
N LEU A 86 19.80 21.33 -0.54
CA LEU A 86 21.11 20.92 -1.07
C LEU A 86 22.26 21.83 -0.62
N LEU A 87 21.94 23.06 -0.19
CA LEU A 87 22.91 23.99 0.35
C LEU A 87 23.36 23.67 1.78
N LYS A 88 22.77 22.64 2.41
CA LYS A 88 23.16 22.20 3.75
C LYS A 88 24.52 21.53 3.73
N LYS A 89 25.35 21.79 4.77
CA LYS A 89 26.73 21.26 4.87
C LYS A 89 26.84 19.74 4.91
N ASN A 90 25.78 19.05 5.36
CA ASN A 90 25.69 17.60 5.53
C ASN A 90 24.94 16.92 4.39
N ALA A 91 24.69 17.60 3.28
CA ALA A 91 24.10 17.00 2.10
C ALA A 91 25.09 16.10 1.38
N SER A 92 24.65 14.94 0.91
CA SER A 92 25.44 14.02 0.08
C SER A 92 24.63 13.51 -1.12
N LEU A 93 25.34 13.18 -2.18
CA LEU A 93 24.81 12.65 -3.42
C LEU A 93 25.38 11.25 -3.66
N PHE A 94 24.48 10.27 -3.83
CA PHE A 94 24.81 8.96 -4.35
C PHE A 94 24.51 8.93 -5.85
N ILE A 95 25.48 8.47 -6.65
CA ILE A 95 25.37 8.25 -8.09
C ILE A 95 25.47 6.75 -8.32
N ILE A 96 24.46 6.18 -8.99
CA ILE A 96 24.30 4.76 -9.19
C ILE A 96 24.29 4.48 -10.70
N GLY A 97 25.23 3.65 -11.17
CA GLY A 97 25.31 3.21 -12.55
C GLY A 97 25.33 1.69 -12.65
N HIS A 98 24.87 1.14 -13.76
CA HIS A 98 24.93 -0.28 -14.07
C HIS A 98 24.95 -0.49 -15.58
N GLU A 99 25.68 -1.50 -16.06
CA GLU A 99 25.83 -1.78 -17.50
C GLU A 99 24.51 -2.17 -18.21
N HIS A 100 23.50 -2.63 -17.46
CA HIS A 100 22.18 -2.95 -17.99
C HIS A 100 21.18 -1.79 -17.87
N PHE A 101 21.61 -0.64 -17.38
CA PHE A 101 20.70 0.48 -17.23
C PHE A 101 20.24 1.00 -18.59
N ASN A 102 18.95 1.04 -18.75
CA ASN A 102 18.22 1.74 -19.80
C ASN A 102 17.13 2.56 -19.12
N LYS A 103 16.45 3.41 -19.88
CA LYS A 103 15.44 4.32 -19.33
C LYS A 103 14.34 3.62 -18.53
N SER A 104 13.84 2.48 -19.01
CA SER A 104 12.77 1.73 -18.33
C SER A 104 13.26 1.11 -17.01
N LEU A 105 14.45 0.49 -17.01
CA LEU A 105 15.02 -0.10 -15.81
C LEU A 105 15.36 0.96 -14.76
N THR A 106 15.89 2.13 -15.16
CA THR A 106 16.20 3.20 -14.21
C THR A 106 14.94 3.80 -13.57
N LEU A 107 13.84 3.90 -14.30
CA LEU A 107 12.53 4.30 -13.75
C LEU A 107 12.02 3.31 -12.70
N ASP A 108 12.13 2.00 -12.95
CA ASP A 108 11.73 0.97 -11.98
C ASP A 108 12.65 0.96 -10.74
N ILE A 109 13.96 1.16 -10.92
CA ILE A 109 14.92 1.28 -9.81
C ILE A 109 14.62 2.54 -8.97
N GLU A 110 14.37 3.68 -9.61
CA GLU A 110 13.96 4.93 -8.97
C GLU A 110 12.72 4.72 -8.11
N ASN A 111 11.66 4.15 -8.68
CA ASN A 111 10.41 3.88 -7.98
C ASN A 111 10.62 2.93 -6.78
N ARG A 112 11.35 1.82 -6.97
CA ARG A 112 11.65 0.89 -5.88
C ARG A 112 12.51 1.53 -4.78
N LEU A 113 13.44 2.42 -5.14
CA LEU A 113 14.23 3.17 -4.15
C LEU A 113 13.33 4.13 -3.36
N MET A 114 12.44 4.87 -4.00
CA MET A 114 11.48 5.74 -3.33
C MET A 114 10.61 4.95 -2.35
N HIS A 115 10.09 3.80 -2.78
CA HIS A 115 9.28 2.91 -1.94
C HIS A 115 10.05 2.42 -0.71
N TYR A 116 11.31 1.99 -0.90
CA TYR A 116 12.16 1.57 0.22
C TYR A 116 12.50 2.74 1.15
N MET A 117 12.84 3.91 0.60
CA MET A 117 13.13 5.11 1.40
C MET A 117 11.94 5.56 2.25
N MET A 118 10.71 5.50 1.71
CA MET A 118 9.51 5.75 2.50
C MET A 118 9.40 4.83 3.71
N SER A 119 9.88 3.61 3.59
CA SER A 119 9.78 2.58 4.64
C SER A 119 10.92 2.64 5.65
N VAL A 120 11.93 3.48 5.45
CA VAL A 120 13.01 3.69 6.41
C VAL A 120 12.50 4.58 7.55
N GLU A 121 12.61 4.09 8.79
CA GLU A 121 12.14 4.81 9.98
C GLU A 121 12.80 6.20 10.11
N ARG A 122 14.11 6.29 9.87
CA ARG A 122 14.89 7.53 9.96
C ARG A 122 14.72 8.49 8.79
N VAL A 123 13.99 8.13 7.74
CA VAL A 123 13.64 9.02 6.64
C VAL A 123 12.33 9.71 6.96
N LYS A 124 12.36 11.02 7.09
CA LYS A 124 11.21 11.86 7.40
C LYS A 124 10.43 12.25 6.14
N HIS A 125 11.13 12.50 5.03
CA HIS A 125 10.49 12.95 3.80
C HIS A 125 11.18 12.37 2.56
N VAL A 126 10.38 11.95 1.58
CA VAL A 126 10.83 11.48 0.27
C VAL A 126 10.25 12.40 -0.81
N TYR A 127 11.12 13.02 -1.60
CA TYR A 127 10.73 13.91 -2.69
C TYR A 127 10.72 13.17 -4.03
N ASN A 128 10.05 13.75 -5.04
CA ASN A 128 9.93 13.22 -6.40
C ASN A 128 9.10 11.92 -6.50
N LEU A 129 8.01 11.84 -5.74
CA LEU A 129 7.10 10.71 -5.81
C LEU A 129 6.26 10.83 -7.09
N ARG A 130 6.56 9.99 -8.08
CA ARG A 130 5.81 9.87 -9.33
C ARG A 130 5.38 8.43 -9.53
N ASP A 131 4.22 8.25 -10.16
CA ASP A 131 3.79 6.93 -10.61
C ASP A 131 4.66 6.44 -11.78
N ASN A 132 4.89 5.14 -11.84
CA ASN A 132 5.66 4.50 -12.91
C ASN A 132 4.81 3.41 -13.57
N PRO A 133 4.11 3.71 -14.67
CA PRO A 133 3.20 2.78 -15.34
C PRO A 133 3.91 1.74 -16.23
N GLN A 134 5.19 1.46 -16.02
CA GLN A 134 5.94 0.50 -16.83
C GLN A 134 5.36 -0.92 -16.71
N THR A 135 5.14 -1.58 -17.85
CA THR A 135 4.57 -2.94 -17.89
C THR A 135 5.65 -4.01 -18.11
N SER A 136 6.27 -4.04 -19.28
CA SER A 136 7.28 -5.05 -19.63
C SER A 136 8.39 -4.45 -20.49
N TYR A 137 9.65 -4.76 -20.17
CA TYR A 137 10.83 -4.31 -20.91
C TYR A 137 11.99 -5.30 -20.74
N TYR A 138 13.02 -5.21 -21.57
CA TYR A 138 14.27 -5.94 -21.37
C TYR A 138 15.28 -5.07 -20.59
N PRO A 139 15.94 -5.53 -19.52
CA PRO A 139 15.99 -6.87 -18.92
C PRO A 139 15.19 -6.99 -17.60
N MET A 140 13.87 -6.93 -17.65
CA MET A 140 13.01 -6.94 -16.46
C MET A 140 13.24 -8.15 -15.53
N GLU A 141 13.62 -9.31 -16.07
CA GLU A 141 13.91 -10.52 -15.28
C GLU A 141 15.11 -10.36 -14.32
N GLU A 142 16.03 -9.43 -14.61
CA GLU A 142 17.21 -9.16 -13.81
C GLU A 142 16.98 -8.06 -12.75
N PHE A 143 15.84 -7.40 -12.79
CA PHE A 143 15.52 -6.22 -11.96
C PHE A 143 15.74 -6.48 -10.47
N ASP A 144 15.20 -7.55 -9.92
CA ASP A 144 15.28 -7.84 -8.48
C ASP A 144 16.72 -8.13 -8.04
N GLU A 145 17.51 -8.81 -8.87
CA GLU A 145 18.93 -9.07 -8.56
C GLU A 145 19.76 -7.79 -8.63
N ILE A 146 19.54 -6.96 -9.66
CA ILE A 146 20.22 -5.66 -9.81
C ILE A 146 19.88 -4.76 -8.62
N PHE A 147 18.58 -4.63 -8.30
CA PHE A 147 18.12 -3.81 -7.19
C PHE A 147 18.71 -4.25 -5.84
N SER A 148 18.68 -5.55 -5.53
CA SER A 148 19.28 -6.07 -4.29
C SER A 148 20.79 -5.84 -4.21
N LYS A 149 21.52 -5.86 -5.33
CA LYS A 149 22.93 -5.50 -5.37
C LYS A 149 23.15 -4.02 -5.13
N ILE A 150 22.31 -3.15 -5.71
CA ILE A 150 22.34 -1.70 -5.47
C ILE A 150 22.08 -1.42 -3.99
N TRP A 151 20.99 -1.94 -3.42
CA TRP A 151 20.64 -1.71 -2.03
C TRP A 151 21.74 -2.15 -1.06
N ARG A 152 22.31 -3.34 -1.28
CA ARG A 152 23.44 -3.82 -0.49
C ARG A 152 24.70 -2.98 -0.63
N GLY A 153 24.94 -2.42 -1.82
CA GLY A 153 26.04 -1.48 -2.06
C GLY A 153 25.83 -0.17 -1.28
N LEU A 154 24.66 0.45 -1.41
CA LEU A 154 24.27 1.67 -0.67
C LEU A 154 24.34 1.46 0.86
N ARG A 155 23.91 0.29 1.33
CA ARG A 155 24.00 -0.06 2.76
C ARG A 155 25.45 -0.12 3.29
N LYS A 156 26.43 -0.43 2.46
CA LYS A 156 27.84 -0.39 2.89
C LYS A 156 28.31 1.02 3.15
N GLU A 157 27.81 1.98 2.38
CA GLU A 157 28.14 3.39 2.53
C GLU A 157 27.43 4.03 3.74
N ASN A 158 26.13 3.70 3.93
CA ASN A 158 25.34 4.27 5.05
C ASN A 158 24.29 3.27 5.54
N LYS A 159 24.55 2.60 6.68
CA LYS A 159 23.63 1.62 7.27
C LYS A 159 22.38 2.24 7.89
N ASP A 160 22.45 3.50 8.31
CA ASP A 160 21.35 4.22 8.95
C ASP A 160 20.32 4.66 7.93
N LEU A 161 20.77 5.07 6.73
CA LEU A 161 19.90 5.45 5.62
C LEU A 161 19.41 4.23 4.84
N PHE A 162 20.19 3.15 4.77
CA PHE A 162 19.88 1.94 4.02
C PHE A 162 19.89 0.70 4.94
N PRO A 163 18.80 0.42 5.67
CA PRO A 163 18.66 -0.78 6.52
C PRO A 163 18.63 -2.06 5.67
N THR A 164 18.42 -3.22 6.28
CA THR A 164 18.29 -4.49 5.54
C THR A 164 16.99 -4.53 4.74
N GLU A 165 17.00 -5.21 3.58
CA GLU A 165 15.78 -5.37 2.77
C GLU A 165 14.66 -6.08 3.55
N SER A 166 15.00 -7.05 4.42
CA SER A 166 14.00 -7.70 5.28
C SER A 166 13.33 -6.70 6.22
N ALA A 167 14.10 -5.84 6.90
CA ALA A 167 13.53 -4.82 7.78
C ALA A 167 12.58 -3.86 7.05
N ILE A 168 12.92 -3.50 5.79
CA ILE A 168 12.03 -2.70 4.95
C ILE A 168 10.73 -3.46 4.64
N LYS A 169 10.84 -4.67 4.07
CA LYS A 169 9.69 -5.47 3.63
C LYS A 169 8.75 -5.87 4.77
N ASP A 170 9.29 -6.01 5.98
CA ASP A 170 8.51 -6.35 7.17
C ASP A 170 7.80 -5.14 7.78
N SER A 171 8.21 -3.91 7.44
CA SER A 171 7.62 -2.70 8.01
C SER A 171 6.15 -2.51 7.60
N ALA A 172 5.35 -1.97 8.51
CA ALA A 172 3.94 -1.67 8.25
C ALA A 172 3.77 -0.59 7.17
N ILE A 173 4.69 0.40 7.13
CA ILE A 173 4.70 1.46 6.11
C ILE A 173 4.91 0.85 4.73
N TYR A 174 5.87 -0.08 4.57
CA TYR A 174 6.08 -0.75 3.28
C TYR A 174 4.81 -1.46 2.81
N LYS A 175 4.17 -2.22 3.70
CA LYS A 175 2.97 -3.02 3.39
C LYS A 175 1.75 -2.17 3.00
N ALA A 176 1.63 -0.95 3.55
CA ALA A 176 0.53 -0.02 3.28
C ALA A 176 0.91 1.11 2.29
N SER A 177 2.14 1.09 1.76
CA SER A 177 2.65 2.17 0.90
C SER A 177 1.84 2.33 -0.40
N PRO A 178 1.54 3.58 -0.82
CA PRO A 178 0.90 3.86 -2.10
C PRO A 178 1.79 3.55 -3.32
N LEU A 179 3.08 3.32 -3.11
CA LEU A 179 4.07 3.08 -4.16
C LEU A 179 4.23 1.58 -4.54
N HIS A 180 3.38 0.71 -4.02
CA HIS A 180 3.31 -0.65 -4.50
C HIS A 180 2.85 -0.69 -5.95
N LYS A 181 3.48 -1.55 -6.74
CA LYS A 181 2.96 -1.88 -8.08
C LYS A 181 1.61 -2.60 -7.91
N LEU A 182 0.57 -1.99 -8.41
CA LEU A 182 -0.77 -2.56 -8.39
C LEU A 182 -0.86 -3.75 -9.36
N THR A 183 -1.72 -4.70 -9.05
CA THR A 183 -2.15 -5.70 -10.03
C THR A 183 -3.08 -5.05 -11.04
N LYS A 184 -3.25 -5.69 -12.20
CA LYS A 184 -4.17 -5.19 -13.24
C LYS A 184 -5.58 -4.94 -12.70
N GLU A 185 -6.09 -5.86 -11.87
CA GLU A 185 -7.40 -5.71 -11.22
C GLU A 185 -7.46 -4.49 -10.29
N GLN A 186 -6.39 -4.24 -9.54
CA GLN A 186 -6.30 -3.07 -8.66
C GLN A 186 -6.11 -1.77 -9.46
N GLU A 187 -5.37 -1.79 -10.57
CA GLU A 187 -5.24 -0.63 -11.47
C GLU A 187 -6.59 -0.26 -12.07
N GLU A 188 -7.32 -1.24 -12.62
CA GLU A 188 -8.67 -1.04 -13.16
C GLU A 188 -9.63 -0.51 -12.08
N ALA A 189 -9.55 -1.03 -10.85
CA ALA A 189 -10.34 -0.54 -9.72
C ALA A 189 -9.96 0.90 -9.34
N ARG A 190 -8.66 1.23 -9.27
CA ARG A 190 -8.16 2.58 -8.99
C ARG A 190 -8.66 3.59 -10.02
N GLU A 191 -8.49 3.27 -11.29
CA GLU A 191 -8.95 4.13 -12.40
C GLU A 191 -10.45 4.37 -12.34
N LEU A 192 -11.23 3.31 -12.08
CA LEU A 192 -12.69 3.44 -11.94
C LEU A 192 -13.09 4.30 -10.75
N ILE A 193 -12.44 4.14 -9.59
CA ILE A 193 -12.70 4.98 -8.41
C ILE A 193 -12.40 6.45 -8.73
N ILE A 194 -11.23 6.75 -9.32
CA ILE A 194 -10.82 8.11 -9.68
C ILE A 194 -11.79 8.73 -10.68
N GLN A 195 -12.18 7.98 -11.71
CA GLN A 195 -13.17 8.44 -12.67
C GLN A 195 -14.50 8.81 -12.00
N LYS A 196 -15.03 7.91 -11.15
CA LYS A 196 -16.29 8.12 -10.44
C LYS A 196 -16.25 9.32 -9.49
N VAL A 197 -15.13 9.48 -8.78
CA VAL A 197 -14.90 10.65 -7.92
C VAL A 197 -14.91 11.92 -8.76
N SER A 198 -14.15 11.94 -9.87
CA SER A 198 -14.07 13.11 -10.74
C SER A 198 -15.44 13.49 -11.32
N GLU A 199 -16.19 12.49 -11.83
CA GLU A 199 -17.55 12.71 -12.36
C GLU A 199 -18.50 13.28 -11.31
N ALA A 200 -18.48 12.76 -10.08
CA ALA A 200 -19.35 13.23 -9.00
C ALA A 200 -18.98 14.67 -8.57
N LEU A 201 -17.67 14.98 -8.51
CA LEU A 201 -17.21 16.32 -8.16
C LEU A 201 -17.53 17.34 -9.24
N GLU A 202 -17.41 17.00 -10.53
CA GLU A 202 -17.77 17.86 -11.65
C GLU A 202 -19.28 18.16 -11.73
N LYS A 203 -20.11 17.15 -11.41
CA LYS A 203 -21.57 17.30 -11.40
C LYS A 203 -22.12 17.88 -10.10
N GLU A 204 -21.25 18.23 -9.16
CA GLU A 204 -21.62 18.69 -7.82
C GLU A 204 -22.55 17.72 -7.05
N GLU A 205 -22.44 16.41 -7.36
CA GLU A 205 -23.17 15.36 -6.68
C GLU A 205 -22.70 15.23 -5.22
N THR A 206 -23.59 14.81 -4.34
CA THR A 206 -23.30 14.61 -2.92
C THR A 206 -23.79 13.24 -2.47
N LYS A 207 -23.23 12.73 -1.35
CA LYS A 207 -23.63 11.45 -0.72
C LYS A 207 -23.46 10.25 -1.66
N GLN A 208 -22.52 10.33 -2.60
CA GLN A 208 -22.21 9.22 -3.49
C GLN A 208 -21.44 8.14 -2.73
N LEU A 209 -21.79 6.87 -2.96
CA LEU A 209 -21.16 5.73 -2.34
C LEU A 209 -20.46 4.86 -3.40
N ILE A 210 -19.16 4.68 -3.28
CA ILE A 210 -18.39 3.67 -4.02
C ILE A 210 -18.05 2.55 -3.05
N PHE A 211 -18.54 1.34 -3.32
CA PHE A 211 -18.42 0.21 -2.41
C PHE A 211 -17.52 -0.87 -3.00
N ILE A 212 -16.41 -1.15 -2.31
CA ILE A 212 -15.42 -2.15 -2.72
C ILE A 212 -15.50 -3.34 -1.77
N ASP A 213 -15.96 -4.47 -2.28
CA ASP A 213 -15.90 -5.75 -1.59
C ASP A 213 -14.58 -6.46 -1.92
N GLY A 214 -13.94 -7.04 -0.93
CA GLY A 214 -12.75 -7.86 -1.13
C GLY A 214 -12.41 -8.63 0.13
N GLU A 215 -12.02 -9.88 -0.01
CA GLU A 215 -11.56 -10.71 1.10
C GLU A 215 -10.20 -10.23 1.66
N ALA A 216 -9.83 -10.76 2.83
CA ALA A 216 -8.50 -10.52 3.42
C ALA A 216 -7.40 -10.91 2.42
N GLY A 217 -6.43 -10.01 2.20
CA GLY A 217 -5.32 -10.26 1.30
C GLY A 217 -5.51 -9.88 -0.16
N THR A 218 -6.66 -9.32 -0.57
CA THR A 218 -6.88 -8.79 -1.92
C THR A 218 -6.18 -7.43 -2.16
N GLY A 219 -5.54 -6.87 -1.12
CA GLY A 219 -4.77 -5.63 -1.21
C GLY A 219 -5.61 -4.36 -1.12
N LYS A 220 -6.77 -4.39 -0.45
CA LYS A 220 -7.64 -3.22 -0.19
C LYS A 220 -6.85 -2.04 0.37
N THR A 221 -6.01 -2.26 1.37
CA THR A 221 -5.17 -1.23 2.01
C THR A 221 -4.22 -0.54 1.02
N VAL A 222 -3.59 -1.31 0.12
CA VAL A 222 -2.72 -0.76 -0.94
C VAL A 222 -3.53 0.01 -1.96
N LEU A 223 -4.68 -0.50 -2.38
CA LEU A 223 -5.59 0.20 -3.29
C LEU A 223 -6.08 1.51 -2.67
N THR A 224 -6.46 1.49 -1.38
CA THR A 224 -6.87 2.70 -0.64
C THR A 224 -5.77 3.75 -0.63
N SER A 225 -4.57 3.39 -0.17
CA SER A 225 -3.47 4.35 -0.06
C SER A 225 -3.01 4.87 -1.42
N SER A 226 -2.95 4.02 -2.44
CA SER A 226 -2.59 4.41 -3.80
C SER A 226 -3.61 5.36 -4.42
N THR A 227 -4.92 5.05 -4.29
CA THR A 227 -5.99 5.89 -4.85
C THR A 227 -6.08 7.23 -4.12
N PHE A 228 -5.98 7.20 -2.78
CA PHE A 228 -5.97 8.40 -1.95
C PHE A 228 -4.83 9.36 -2.31
N TYR A 229 -3.62 8.82 -2.49
CA TYR A 229 -2.46 9.60 -2.88
C TYR A 229 -2.58 10.15 -4.31
N GLU A 230 -3.03 9.32 -5.24
CA GLU A 230 -3.21 9.71 -6.65
C GLU A 230 -4.19 10.88 -6.81
N LEU A 231 -5.29 10.91 -6.05
CA LEU A 231 -6.23 12.03 -6.06
C LEU A 231 -5.57 13.34 -5.64
N TYR A 232 -4.67 13.31 -4.66
CA TYR A 232 -3.90 14.49 -4.28
C TYR A 232 -2.92 14.92 -5.38
N CYS A 233 -2.24 13.97 -6.03
CA CYS A 233 -1.35 14.27 -7.16
C CYS A 233 -2.10 14.95 -8.31
N GLN A 234 -3.27 14.43 -8.69
CA GLN A 234 -4.09 15.01 -9.75
C GLN A 234 -4.67 16.38 -9.37
N ALA A 235 -5.02 16.58 -8.11
CA ALA A 235 -5.46 17.88 -7.61
C ALA A 235 -4.32 18.91 -7.69
N GLU A 236 -3.09 18.52 -7.37
CA GLU A 236 -1.90 19.35 -7.50
C GLU A 236 -1.59 19.72 -8.96
N GLU A 237 -1.60 18.75 -9.84
CA GLU A 237 -1.37 18.95 -11.28
C GLU A 237 -2.42 19.88 -11.89
N SER A 238 -3.68 19.74 -11.46
CA SER A 238 -4.80 20.56 -11.92
C SER A 238 -4.89 21.91 -11.20
N ASN A 239 -4.05 22.17 -10.19
CA ASN A 239 -4.13 23.32 -9.29
C ASN A 239 -5.53 23.51 -8.67
N LYS A 240 -6.20 22.40 -8.33
CA LYS A 240 -7.52 22.38 -7.69
C LYS A 240 -7.36 22.10 -6.19
N ALA A 241 -8.16 22.77 -5.36
CA ALA A 241 -8.27 22.41 -3.96
C ALA A 241 -9.03 21.09 -3.82
N LEU A 242 -8.54 20.17 -2.97
CA LEU A 242 -9.19 18.90 -2.67
C LEU A 242 -9.22 18.70 -1.15
N LYS A 243 -10.42 18.51 -0.59
CA LYS A 243 -10.63 18.10 0.80
C LYS A 243 -10.84 16.59 0.84
N CYS A 244 -9.77 15.82 0.96
CA CYS A 244 -9.84 14.37 1.02
C CYS A 244 -9.44 13.85 2.41
N GLN A 245 -10.16 12.88 2.95
CA GLN A 245 -9.93 12.28 4.27
C GLN A 245 -9.82 10.76 4.18
N LEU A 246 -8.87 10.19 4.90
CA LEU A 246 -8.73 8.74 5.06
C LEU A 246 -9.12 8.34 6.48
N LEU A 247 -10.14 7.50 6.59
CA LEU A 247 -10.76 7.09 7.85
C LEU A 247 -10.46 5.64 8.15
N VAL A 248 -9.94 5.37 9.36
CA VAL A 248 -9.59 4.03 9.81
C VAL A 248 -9.98 3.86 11.27
N ASN A 249 -10.63 2.75 11.61
CA ASN A 249 -11.04 2.46 12.98
C ASN A 249 -10.08 1.50 13.72
N HIS A 250 -8.78 1.57 13.40
CA HIS A 250 -7.74 0.74 14.02
C HIS A 250 -6.53 1.61 14.39
N ASP A 251 -6.16 1.65 15.68
CA ASP A 251 -5.17 2.60 16.19
C ASP A 251 -3.78 2.44 15.56
N GLU A 252 -3.32 1.21 15.36
CA GLU A 252 -2.01 0.96 14.74
C GLU A 252 -1.98 1.36 13.26
N GLN A 253 -3.06 1.13 12.53
CA GLN A 253 -3.15 1.54 11.12
C GLN A 253 -3.21 3.06 10.96
N ILE A 254 -3.87 3.78 11.86
CA ILE A 254 -3.86 5.25 11.85
C ILE A 254 -2.44 5.78 11.91
N ILE A 255 -1.62 5.26 12.84
CA ILE A 255 -0.21 5.67 12.97
C ILE A 255 0.55 5.44 11.65
N VAL A 256 0.34 4.30 11.01
CA VAL A 256 0.98 3.97 9.72
C VAL A 256 0.56 4.96 8.63
N TYR A 257 -0.74 5.23 8.50
CA TYR A 257 -1.24 6.17 7.49
C TYR A 257 -0.84 7.62 7.77
N GLU A 258 -0.81 8.05 9.03
CA GLU A 258 -0.30 9.36 9.42
C GLU A 258 1.18 9.51 9.06
N GLN A 259 2.00 8.50 9.31
CA GLN A 259 3.42 8.48 8.90
C GLN A 259 3.59 8.51 7.38
N ILE A 260 2.77 7.76 6.64
CA ILE A 260 2.76 7.81 5.17
C ILE A 260 2.40 9.23 4.69
N ALA A 261 1.33 9.81 5.21
CA ALA A 261 0.89 11.16 4.85
C ALA A 261 1.96 12.24 5.17
N GLU A 262 2.67 12.11 6.31
CA GLU A 262 3.78 12.99 6.65
C GLU A 262 4.94 12.84 5.66
N LYS A 263 5.38 11.61 5.36
CA LYS A 263 6.48 11.34 4.44
C LYS A 263 6.20 11.75 2.99
N LEU A 264 4.93 11.76 2.60
CA LEU A 264 4.45 12.26 1.31
C LEU A 264 4.25 13.79 1.29
N GLY A 265 4.44 14.48 2.41
CA GLY A 265 4.24 15.93 2.51
C GLY A 265 2.76 16.36 2.56
N LEU A 266 1.81 15.41 2.61
CA LEU A 266 0.38 15.74 2.63
C LEU A 266 -0.02 16.48 3.91
N THR A 267 0.54 16.08 5.05
CA THR A 267 0.25 16.70 6.35
C THR A 267 0.70 18.15 6.40
N GLU A 268 1.85 18.48 5.81
CA GLU A 268 2.37 19.85 5.74
C GLU A 268 1.46 20.75 4.88
N LYS A 269 0.96 20.21 3.77
CA LYS A 269 0.20 20.96 2.78
C LYS A 269 -1.31 21.06 3.06
N TYR A 270 -1.91 19.96 3.52
CA TYR A 270 -3.36 19.83 3.67
C TYR A 270 -3.82 19.65 5.12
N GLY A 271 -2.89 19.65 6.10
CA GLY A 271 -3.19 19.40 7.49
C GLY A 271 -3.47 17.94 7.79
N LYS A 272 -4.33 17.69 8.78
CA LYS A 272 -4.66 16.32 9.19
C LYS A 272 -5.60 15.66 8.19
N VAL A 273 -5.08 14.75 7.39
CA VAL A 273 -5.80 14.03 6.32
C VAL A 273 -6.19 12.58 6.71
N VAL A 274 -5.75 12.11 7.89
CA VAL A 274 -6.05 10.77 8.42
C VAL A 274 -6.72 10.92 9.78
N SER A 275 -7.81 10.19 10.04
CA SER A 275 -8.49 10.23 11.33
C SER A 275 -9.34 8.99 11.61
N LYS A 276 -9.81 8.85 12.86
CA LYS A 276 -10.86 7.88 13.21
C LYS A 276 -12.22 8.33 12.66
N PRO A 277 -13.11 7.38 12.30
CA PRO A 277 -14.48 7.68 11.88
C PRO A 277 -15.23 8.61 12.85
N THR A 278 -15.17 8.31 14.16
CA THR A 278 -15.82 9.16 15.18
C THR A 278 -15.26 10.57 15.21
N THR A 279 -13.93 10.74 15.08
CA THR A 279 -13.29 12.06 15.05
C THR A 279 -13.72 12.84 13.82
N PHE A 280 -13.79 12.20 12.67
CA PHE A 280 -14.26 12.79 11.43
C PHE A 280 -15.71 13.28 11.56
N ILE A 281 -16.62 12.42 12.05
CA ILE A 281 -18.04 12.74 12.22
C ILE A 281 -18.23 13.92 13.16
N ASN A 282 -17.45 14.02 14.24
CA ASN A 282 -17.52 15.11 15.21
C ASN A 282 -16.97 16.45 14.69
N ASN A 283 -16.01 16.41 13.76
CA ASN A 283 -15.31 17.59 13.26
C ASN A 283 -15.86 18.14 11.94
N HIS A 284 -16.70 17.38 11.24
CA HIS A 284 -17.30 17.77 9.97
C HIS A 284 -18.83 17.80 10.07
N SER A 285 -19.45 18.68 9.32
CA SER A 285 -20.92 18.83 9.28
C SER A 285 -21.46 18.48 7.89
N GLU A 286 -22.74 18.13 7.84
CA GLU A 286 -23.44 17.91 6.57
C GLU A 286 -23.52 19.17 5.69
N GLY A 287 -23.42 20.36 6.31
CA GLY A 287 -23.47 21.65 5.61
C GLY A 287 -22.15 22.08 4.95
N ASP A 288 -21.00 21.46 5.32
CA ASP A 288 -19.69 21.65 4.69
C ASP A 288 -19.00 20.29 4.52
N PRO A 289 -19.48 19.47 3.56
CA PRO A 289 -18.92 18.13 3.34
C PRO A 289 -17.52 18.19 2.77
N VAL A 290 -16.70 17.18 3.08
CA VAL A 290 -15.44 16.96 2.38
C VAL A 290 -15.71 16.46 0.96
N ASP A 291 -14.77 16.65 0.05
CA ASP A 291 -14.93 16.16 -1.32
C ASP A 291 -14.93 14.64 -1.36
N VAL A 292 -13.96 14.00 -0.68
CA VAL A 292 -13.83 12.54 -0.67
C VAL A 292 -13.50 12.04 0.74
N ALA A 293 -14.21 11.00 1.20
CA ALA A 293 -13.89 10.25 2.40
C ALA A 293 -13.59 8.79 2.03
N PHE A 294 -12.35 8.35 2.22
CA PHE A 294 -11.99 6.93 2.15
C PHE A 294 -12.22 6.28 3.51
N VAL A 295 -12.79 5.09 3.51
CA VAL A 295 -12.97 4.28 4.72
C VAL A 295 -12.28 2.94 4.50
N ASP A 296 -11.09 2.78 5.08
CA ASP A 296 -10.41 1.48 5.08
C ASP A 296 -10.91 0.63 6.25
N GLU A 297 -10.95 -0.68 6.05
CA GLU A 297 -11.49 -1.65 7.01
C GLU A 297 -12.90 -1.26 7.51
N ALA A 298 -13.80 -0.93 6.58
CA ALA A 298 -15.13 -0.40 6.92
C ALA A 298 -16.03 -1.39 7.71
N HIS A 299 -15.70 -2.69 7.71
CA HIS A 299 -16.33 -3.67 8.58
C HIS A 299 -16.10 -3.40 10.08
N LEU A 300 -15.13 -2.54 10.43
CA LEU A 300 -14.87 -2.10 11.80
C LEU A 300 -15.68 -0.86 12.21
N LEU A 301 -16.53 -0.32 11.34
CA LEU A 301 -17.39 0.80 11.65
C LEU A 301 -18.48 0.40 12.66
N LEU A 302 -18.81 1.32 13.56
CA LEU A 302 -19.87 1.11 14.54
C LEU A 302 -21.25 1.23 13.87
N THR A 303 -22.07 0.23 14.12
CA THR A 303 -23.48 0.17 13.66
C THR A 303 -24.48 0.56 14.76
N GLN A 304 -23.98 0.96 15.93
CA GLN A 304 -24.74 1.47 17.06
C GLN A 304 -23.90 2.42 17.91
N GLY A 305 -24.53 3.22 18.74
CA GLY A 305 -23.83 4.17 19.63
C GLY A 305 -22.95 3.49 20.66
N LYS A 306 -21.70 3.95 20.79
CA LYS A 306 -20.71 3.47 21.77
C LYS A 306 -19.75 4.59 22.15
N GLN A 307 -19.48 4.76 23.45
CA GLN A 307 -18.51 5.72 23.97
C GLN A 307 -18.72 7.15 23.43
N SER A 308 -17.77 7.65 22.63
CA SER A 308 -17.81 9.00 22.04
C SER A 308 -18.68 9.11 20.78
N TYR A 309 -19.15 8.00 20.23
CA TYR A 309 -20.07 7.97 19.07
C TYR A 309 -21.52 7.82 19.58
N ARG A 310 -22.38 8.78 19.23
CA ARG A 310 -23.80 8.83 19.66
C ARG A 310 -24.78 8.53 18.53
N GLY A 311 -24.31 8.31 17.31
CA GLY A 311 -25.14 8.00 16.14
C GLY A 311 -25.58 6.55 16.08
N GLU A 312 -26.37 6.23 15.07
CA GLU A 312 -26.92 4.90 14.84
C GLU A 312 -26.06 4.06 13.88
N ASN A 313 -25.38 4.70 12.92
CA ASN A 313 -24.54 4.02 11.93
C ASN A 313 -23.45 4.96 11.41
N GLN A 314 -22.19 4.65 11.69
CA GLN A 314 -21.06 5.49 11.30
C GLN A 314 -20.92 5.65 9.78
N LEU A 315 -21.23 4.62 8.98
CA LEU A 315 -21.14 4.74 7.52
C LEU A 315 -22.14 5.77 7.00
N ARG A 316 -23.37 5.75 7.49
CA ARG A 316 -24.36 6.74 7.13
C ARG A 316 -23.89 8.15 7.48
N ASP A 317 -23.39 8.33 8.71
CA ASP A 317 -22.93 9.63 9.18
C ASP A 317 -21.71 10.16 8.38
N ILE A 318 -20.86 9.26 7.87
CA ILE A 318 -19.74 9.61 6.97
C ILE A 318 -20.27 10.03 5.60
N ILE A 319 -21.20 9.24 5.01
CA ILE A 319 -21.83 9.56 3.71
C ILE A 319 -22.49 10.93 3.75
N ASP A 320 -23.16 11.27 4.84
CA ASP A 320 -23.82 12.56 5.02
C ASP A 320 -22.83 13.75 5.10
N ARG A 321 -21.54 13.50 5.36
CA ARG A 321 -20.47 14.51 5.52
C ARG A 321 -19.42 14.49 4.42
N ALA A 322 -19.65 13.71 3.36
CA ALA A 322 -18.76 13.64 2.20
C ALA A 322 -19.57 13.74 0.91
N ARG A 323 -19.00 14.32 -0.12
CA ARG A 323 -19.58 14.28 -1.47
C ARG A 323 -19.48 12.89 -2.04
N VAL A 324 -18.30 12.26 -1.92
CA VAL A 324 -18.07 10.87 -2.31
C VAL A 324 -17.47 10.09 -1.14
N THR A 325 -18.05 8.95 -0.81
CA THR A 325 -17.50 8.01 0.19
C THR A 325 -17.05 6.75 -0.51
N VAL A 326 -15.76 6.41 -0.36
CA VAL A 326 -15.13 5.20 -0.91
C VAL A 326 -14.92 4.21 0.23
N VAL A 327 -15.54 3.04 0.16
CA VAL A 327 -15.58 2.09 1.27
C VAL A 327 -14.89 0.79 0.89
N MET A 328 -13.89 0.37 1.67
CA MET A 328 -13.26 -0.95 1.59
C MET A 328 -13.85 -1.87 2.63
N PHE A 329 -14.53 -2.91 2.19
CA PHE A 329 -15.29 -3.81 3.07
C PHE A 329 -14.79 -5.25 2.97
N ASP A 330 -14.78 -5.95 4.11
CA ASP A 330 -14.52 -7.38 4.20
C ASP A 330 -15.56 -8.03 5.12
N GLU A 331 -16.50 -8.75 4.52
CA GLU A 331 -17.60 -9.37 5.26
C GLU A 331 -17.13 -10.45 6.25
N ASN A 332 -15.96 -11.04 5.99
CA ASN A 332 -15.45 -12.17 6.79
C ASN A 332 -14.62 -11.73 8.01
N GLN A 333 -14.45 -10.41 8.26
CA GLN A 333 -13.60 -9.87 9.34
C GLN A 333 -14.36 -9.05 10.40
N ILE A 334 -15.60 -9.39 10.71
CA ILE A 334 -16.38 -8.73 11.77
C ILE A 334 -15.89 -9.24 13.14
N LEU A 335 -15.47 -8.33 14.03
CA LEU A 335 -14.77 -8.66 15.27
C LEU A 335 -15.62 -8.49 16.54
N THR A 336 -16.61 -7.57 16.56
CA THR A 336 -17.40 -7.25 17.74
C THR A 336 -18.87 -7.05 17.43
N THR A 337 -19.75 -7.14 18.46
CA THR A 337 -21.19 -6.91 18.32
C THR A 337 -21.54 -5.50 17.84
N GLU A 338 -20.76 -4.50 18.26
CA GLU A 338 -21.00 -3.11 17.86
C GLU A 338 -20.59 -2.81 16.41
N GLN A 339 -19.83 -3.73 15.82
CA GLN A 339 -19.41 -3.73 14.41
C GLN A 339 -20.21 -4.73 13.57
N PHE A 340 -21.17 -5.42 14.17
CA PHE A 340 -22.01 -6.37 13.46
C PHE A 340 -22.95 -5.66 12.50
N TRP A 341 -22.86 -6.01 11.25
CA TRP A 341 -23.72 -5.49 10.20
C TRP A 341 -24.89 -6.46 9.97
N GLU A 342 -26.10 -6.01 10.25
CA GLU A 342 -27.28 -6.77 9.84
C GLU A 342 -27.24 -6.95 8.33
N SER A 343 -27.46 -8.18 7.86
CA SER A 343 -27.39 -8.54 6.44
C SER A 343 -28.25 -7.62 5.56
N GLN A 344 -29.42 -7.21 6.06
CA GLN A 344 -30.33 -6.30 5.35
C GLN A 344 -29.74 -4.89 5.17
N ILE A 345 -29.03 -4.38 6.16
CA ILE A 345 -28.40 -3.05 6.10
C ILE A 345 -27.21 -3.08 5.15
N LEU A 346 -26.37 -4.10 5.24
CA LEU A 346 -25.21 -4.28 4.35
C LEU A 346 -25.67 -4.41 2.89
N GLU A 347 -26.66 -5.28 2.63
CA GLU A 347 -27.22 -5.48 1.30
C GLU A 347 -27.87 -4.21 0.73
N LYS A 348 -28.45 -3.35 1.57
CA LYS A 348 -28.97 -2.05 1.14
C LYS A 348 -27.86 -1.19 0.53
N TYR A 349 -26.70 -1.05 1.21
CA TYR A 349 -25.59 -0.26 0.69
C TYR A 349 -24.97 -0.88 -0.57
N ARG A 350 -24.82 -2.21 -0.60
CA ARG A 350 -24.36 -2.92 -1.80
C ARG A 350 -25.29 -2.73 -2.99
N ASN A 351 -26.59 -2.86 -2.77
CA ASN A 351 -27.59 -2.70 -3.83
C ASN A 351 -27.68 -1.25 -4.30
N GLN A 352 -27.52 -0.26 -3.42
CA GLN A 352 -27.39 1.14 -3.80
C GLN A 352 -26.16 1.32 -4.71
N ALA A 353 -25.00 0.88 -4.29
CA ALA A 353 -23.78 0.99 -5.08
C ALA A 353 -23.87 0.24 -6.42
N LYS A 354 -24.50 -0.95 -6.46
CA LYS A 354 -24.77 -1.70 -7.70
C LYS A 354 -25.68 -0.94 -8.66
N ALA A 355 -26.76 -0.35 -8.16
CA ALA A 355 -27.71 0.41 -8.96
C ALA A 355 -27.06 1.65 -9.61
N GLU A 356 -26.09 2.27 -8.95
CA GLU A 356 -25.34 3.43 -9.40
C GLU A 356 -24.07 3.04 -10.19
N ASN A 357 -23.83 1.75 -10.40
CA ASN A 357 -22.63 1.22 -11.05
C ASN A 357 -21.32 1.57 -10.30
N ASN A 358 -21.41 1.70 -8.98
CA ASN A 358 -20.34 2.09 -8.06
C ASN A 358 -19.88 0.93 -7.15
N HIS A 359 -20.24 -0.32 -7.48
CA HIS A 359 -19.82 -1.50 -6.75
C HIS A 359 -18.64 -2.18 -7.46
N ILE A 360 -17.57 -2.43 -6.72
CA ILE A 360 -16.35 -3.09 -7.21
C ILE A 360 -16.09 -4.30 -6.35
N ALA A 361 -15.75 -5.44 -6.94
CA ALA A 361 -15.38 -6.64 -6.21
C ALA A 361 -13.95 -7.07 -6.58
N LEU A 362 -13.10 -7.27 -5.57
CA LEU A 362 -11.71 -7.71 -5.71
C LEU A 362 -11.62 -9.20 -5.37
N TYR A 363 -11.13 -10.00 -6.30
CA TYR A 363 -11.09 -11.46 -6.15
C TYR A 363 -9.68 -12.01 -6.00
N LYS A 364 -8.64 -11.31 -6.48
CA LYS A 364 -7.28 -11.84 -6.53
C LYS A 364 -6.57 -11.73 -5.18
N GLN A 365 -6.30 -12.88 -4.56
CA GLN A 365 -5.53 -12.99 -3.33
C GLN A 365 -4.03 -12.74 -3.58
N LEU A 366 -3.44 -11.78 -2.87
CA LEU A 366 -2.02 -11.39 -3.02
C LEU A 366 -1.12 -11.89 -1.87
N ARG A 367 -1.69 -12.18 -0.69
CA ARG A 367 -0.93 -12.55 0.52
C ARG A 367 -0.43 -14.00 0.55
N MET A 368 -0.92 -14.88 -0.30
CA MET A 368 -0.64 -16.33 -0.25
C MET A 368 0.67 -16.76 -0.92
N GLN A 369 1.65 -15.88 -1.08
CA GLN A 369 2.97 -16.24 -1.67
C GLN A 369 4.06 -16.56 -0.64
N GLY A 370 3.74 -16.69 0.64
CA GLY A 370 4.67 -17.01 1.72
C GLY A 370 4.29 -18.26 2.49
N ASP A 371 5.24 -18.85 3.20
CA ASP A 371 5.04 -19.98 4.10
C ASP A 371 4.14 -19.57 5.27
N PHE A 372 2.83 -19.80 5.10
CA PHE A 372 1.79 -19.46 6.06
C PHE A 372 1.98 -20.13 7.43
N ALA A 373 2.65 -21.28 7.46
CA ALA A 373 2.93 -22.01 8.70
C ALA A 373 3.84 -21.23 9.66
N THR A 374 4.68 -20.32 9.16
CA THR A 374 5.59 -19.52 9.97
C THR A 374 4.87 -18.37 10.71
N TYR A 375 3.70 -17.94 10.23
CA TYR A 375 2.92 -16.84 10.84
C TYR A 375 1.91 -17.29 11.90
N CYS A 376 1.67 -18.60 12.03
CA CYS A 376 0.68 -19.10 12.97
C CYS A 376 1.26 -19.25 14.37
N ASN A 377 0.99 -18.27 15.25
CA ASN A 377 1.24 -18.44 16.67
C ASN A 377 0.33 -19.53 17.25
N LYS A 378 0.90 -20.69 17.63
CA LYS A 378 0.18 -21.86 18.19
C LYS A 378 -0.60 -21.54 19.49
N GLU A 379 -0.34 -20.43 20.13
CA GLU A 379 -1.11 -19.97 21.30
C GLU A 379 -2.49 -19.41 20.88
N ILE A 380 -2.61 -18.87 19.69
CA ILE A 380 -3.82 -18.19 19.19
C ILE A 380 -4.63 -19.07 18.23
N VAL A 381 -3.98 -19.97 17.50
CA VAL A 381 -4.63 -20.81 16.50
C VAL A 381 -4.56 -22.31 16.82
N LEU A 382 -5.52 -23.07 16.26
CA LEU A 382 -5.51 -24.52 16.20
C LEU A 382 -5.08 -24.95 14.80
N LEU A 383 -4.27 -26.01 14.74
CA LEU A 383 -3.89 -26.68 13.51
C LEU A 383 -4.65 -28.02 13.44
N GLU A 384 -5.54 -28.15 12.49
CA GLU A 384 -6.40 -29.32 12.33
C GLU A 384 -6.23 -29.96 10.95
N LYS A 385 -6.51 -31.26 10.84
CA LYS A 385 -6.61 -31.91 9.54
C LYS A 385 -7.96 -31.59 8.90
N LEU A 386 -8.08 -31.80 7.59
CA LEU A 386 -9.35 -31.67 6.88
C LEU A 386 -10.23 -32.88 7.20
N GLU A 387 -10.86 -32.91 8.37
CA GLU A 387 -11.67 -34.06 8.84
C GLU A 387 -13.12 -33.97 8.35
N GLU A 388 -13.62 -32.76 8.04
CA GLU A 388 -14.99 -32.56 7.56
C GLU A 388 -15.07 -32.63 6.04
N ILE A 389 -16.12 -33.25 5.51
CA ILE A 389 -16.39 -33.34 4.06
C ILE A 389 -16.50 -31.91 3.46
N GLY A 390 -17.04 -30.95 4.21
CA GLY A 390 -17.16 -29.56 3.81
C GLY A 390 -15.81 -28.87 3.61
N ASP A 391 -14.81 -29.16 4.43
CA ASP A 391 -13.45 -28.60 4.30
C ASP A 391 -12.79 -29.07 3.01
N SER A 392 -12.84 -30.39 2.74
CA SER A 392 -12.29 -30.97 1.51
C SER A 392 -12.95 -30.41 0.25
N LEU A 393 -14.28 -30.22 0.27
CA LEU A 393 -15.01 -29.59 -0.84
C LEU A 393 -14.58 -28.14 -1.05
N THR A 394 -14.41 -27.38 0.03
CA THR A 394 -13.98 -25.99 -0.01
C THR A 394 -12.59 -25.87 -0.62
N VAL A 395 -11.62 -26.68 -0.16
CA VAL A 395 -10.25 -26.67 -0.71
C VAL A 395 -10.24 -27.07 -2.18
N LYS A 396 -10.98 -28.11 -2.58
CA LYS A 396 -11.11 -28.51 -4.00
C LYS A 396 -11.67 -27.39 -4.85
N LYS A 397 -12.71 -26.70 -4.39
CA LYS A 397 -13.29 -25.55 -5.09
C LYS A 397 -12.27 -24.41 -5.26
N MET A 398 -11.52 -24.09 -4.20
CA MET A 398 -10.46 -23.05 -4.24
C MET A 398 -9.35 -23.44 -5.22
N LEU A 399 -8.90 -24.69 -5.22
CA LEU A 399 -7.89 -25.20 -6.15
C LEU A 399 -8.37 -25.13 -7.61
N LEU A 400 -9.63 -25.50 -7.85
CA LEU A 400 -10.23 -25.43 -9.19
C LEU A 400 -10.28 -23.99 -9.69
N GLN A 401 -10.77 -23.07 -8.88
CA GLN A 401 -10.78 -21.63 -9.20
C GLN A 401 -9.37 -21.10 -9.44
N HIS A 402 -8.41 -21.50 -8.58
CA HIS A 402 -7.00 -21.10 -8.78
C HIS A 402 -6.46 -21.63 -10.11
N ALA A 403 -6.73 -22.87 -10.48
CA ALA A 403 -6.30 -23.44 -11.76
C ALA A 403 -6.95 -22.72 -12.95
N GLU A 404 -8.24 -22.40 -12.87
CA GLU A 404 -8.96 -21.66 -13.91
C GLU A 404 -8.39 -20.25 -14.13
N HIS A 405 -8.06 -19.53 -13.05
CA HIS A 405 -7.60 -18.16 -13.14
C HIS A 405 -6.09 -18.02 -13.42
N THR A 406 -5.28 -19.01 -13.06
CA THR A 406 -3.81 -18.90 -13.14
C THR A 406 -3.17 -19.87 -14.13
N GLY A 407 -3.91 -20.86 -14.62
CA GLY A 407 -3.37 -21.95 -15.42
C GLY A 407 -2.43 -22.87 -14.63
N SER A 408 -2.54 -22.94 -13.29
CA SER A 408 -1.66 -23.68 -12.41
C SER A 408 -1.74 -25.19 -12.65
N LYS A 409 -0.69 -25.76 -13.22
CA LYS A 409 -0.57 -27.22 -13.43
C LYS A 409 -0.52 -27.98 -12.09
N LEU A 410 0.12 -27.40 -11.07
CA LEU A 410 0.19 -28.00 -9.73
C LEU A 410 -1.20 -28.11 -9.09
N ALA A 411 -2.05 -27.09 -9.24
CA ALA A 411 -3.41 -27.15 -8.70
C ALA A 411 -4.23 -28.27 -9.35
N LEU A 412 -4.09 -28.48 -10.67
CA LEU A 412 -4.72 -29.59 -11.38
C LEU A 412 -4.18 -30.95 -10.92
N GLU A 413 -2.85 -31.08 -10.78
CA GLU A 413 -2.20 -32.28 -10.26
C GLU A 413 -2.70 -32.66 -8.85
N ILE A 414 -2.85 -31.68 -7.95
CA ILE A 414 -3.38 -31.88 -6.60
C ILE A 414 -4.85 -32.34 -6.67
N LEU A 415 -5.66 -31.76 -7.55
CA LEU A 415 -7.06 -32.13 -7.73
C LEU A 415 -7.21 -33.57 -8.26
N ASP A 416 -6.38 -33.93 -9.23
CA ASP A 416 -6.38 -35.27 -9.85
C ASP A 416 -5.91 -36.35 -8.89
N ASN A 417 -5.01 -36.00 -7.95
CA ASN A 417 -4.46 -36.94 -6.97
C ASN A 417 -4.86 -36.57 -5.54
N TRP A 418 -6.11 -36.13 -5.34
CA TRP A 418 -6.59 -35.58 -4.08
C TRP A 418 -6.33 -36.47 -2.85
N ASP A 419 -6.50 -37.76 -2.99
CA ASP A 419 -6.35 -38.73 -1.88
C ASP A 419 -4.90 -38.78 -1.36
N GLU A 420 -3.91 -38.46 -2.19
CA GLU A 420 -2.50 -38.39 -1.78
C GLU A 420 -2.14 -37.03 -1.16
N TYR A 421 -2.89 -35.97 -1.50
CA TYR A 421 -2.58 -34.62 -1.09
C TYR A 421 -3.43 -34.09 0.08
N GLN A 422 -4.65 -34.63 0.30
CA GLN A 422 -5.56 -34.11 1.32
C GLN A 422 -4.94 -34.08 2.74
N ASP A 423 -4.13 -35.09 3.10
CA ASP A 423 -3.47 -35.18 4.41
C ASP A 423 -2.32 -34.16 4.58
N LYS A 424 -1.88 -33.51 3.50
CA LYS A 424 -0.86 -32.49 3.51
C LYS A 424 -1.44 -31.09 3.79
N PHE A 425 -2.77 -30.95 3.68
CA PHE A 425 -3.44 -29.71 4.03
C PHE A 425 -3.65 -29.59 5.53
N VAL A 426 -3.41 -28.42 6.07
CA VAL A 426 -3.63 -28.09 7.47
C VAL A 426 -4.62 -26.94 7.53
N LYS A 427 -5.72 -27.16 8.23
CA LYS A 427 -6.72 -26.13 8.53
C LYS A 427 -6.23 -25.33 9.72
N VAL A 428 -6.02 -24.03 9.51
CA VAL A 428 -5.60 -23.10 10.55
C VAL A 428 -6.82 -22.33 11.01
N ILE A 429 -7.20 -22.47 12.28
CA ILE A 429 -8.40 -21.84 12.84
C ILE A 429 -8.02 -21.07 14.10
N PRO A 430 -8.35 -19.77 14.22
CA PRO A 430 -8.29 -19.07 15.51
C PRO A 430 -9.14 -19.79 16.56
N LYS A 431 -8.61 -19.99 17.77
CA LYS A 431 -9.32 -20.71 18.85
C LYS A 431 -10.67 -20.08 19.16
N GLU A 432 -10.71 -18.76 19.22
CA GLU A 432 -11.96 -18.03 19.48
C GLU A 432 -12.96 -18.19 18.34
N TYR A 433 -12.51 -18.15 17.09
CA TYR A 433 -13.36 -18.37 15.92
C TYR A 433 -13.99 -19.76 15.92
N LYS A 434 -13.26 -20.79 16.35
CA LYS A 434 -13.82 -22.15 16.47
C LYS A 434 -14.95 -22.19 17.49
N ILE A 435 -14.77 -21.57 18.65
CA ILE A 435 -15.81 -21.47 19.69
C ILE A 435 -17.04 -20.74 19.16
N VAL A 436 -16.84 -19.61 18.50
CA VAL A 436 -17.91 -18.81 17.90
C VAL A 436 -18.68 -19.63 16.86
N THR A 437 -17.97 -20.30 15.97
CA THR A 437 -18.60 -21.09 14.90
C THR A 437 -19.38 -22.29 15.43
N GLN A 438 -18.88 -22.97 16.46
CA GLN A 438 -19.58 -24.06 17.11
C GLN A 438 -20.89 -23.59 17.75
N LYS A 439 -20.84 -22.54 18.55
CA LYS A 439 -22.04 -21.97 19.18
C LYS A 439 -23.05 -21.43 18.17
N LEU A 440 -22.56 -20.80 17.10
CA LEU A 440 -23.39 -20.31 16.02
C LEU A 440 -24.18 -21.46 15.37
N ASN A 441 -23.51 -22.56 15.05
CA ASN A 441 -24.15 -23.75 14.48
C ASN A 441 -25.17 -24.37 15.43
N GLU A 442 -24.90 -24.39 16.75
CA GLU A 442 -25.85 -24.88 17.76
C GLU A 442 -27.14 -24.02 17.77
N TYR A 443 -27.02 -22.69 17.72
CA TYR A 443 -28.18 -21.80 17.70
C TYR A 443 -28.97 -21.85 16.38
N LEU A 444 -28.28 -21.99 15.25
CA LEU A 444 -28.93 -22.22 13.95
C LEU A 444 -29.71 -23.53 13.93
N GLN A 445 -29.17 -24.63 14.52
CA GLN A 445 -29.87 -25.90 14.65
C GLN A 445 -31.08 -25.82 15.60
N GLN A 446 -31.06 -24.89 16.57
CA GLN A 446 -32.21 -24.59 17.44
C GLN A 446 -33.25 -23.71 16.77
N GLY A 447 -33.08 -23.35 15.49
CA GLY A 447 -34.06 -22.60 14.69
C GLY A 447 -33.97 -21.09 14.83
N MET A 448 -32.87 -20.55 15.38
CA MET A 448 -32.65 -19.09 15.37
C MET A 448 -32.31 -18.60 13.96
N SER A 449 -32.68 -17.35 13.68
CA SER A 449 -32.17 -16.68 12.48
C SER A 449 -30.68 -16.43 12.58
N ALA A 450 -29.99 -16.35 11.44
CA ALA A 450 -28.54 -16.16 11.39
C ALA A 450 -28.10 -14.91 12.17
N ASP A 451 -28.79 -13.79 12.02
CA ASP A 451 -28.48 -12.53 12.70
C ASP A 451 -28.67 -12.63 14.23
N ALA A 452 -29.78 -13.24 14.67
CA ALA A 452 -30.05 -13.43 16.10
C ALA A 452 -29.06 -14.41 16.77
N ALA A 453 -28.71 -15.49 16.07
CA ALA A 453 -27.71 -16.45 16.54
C ALA A 453 -26.33 -15.80 16.65
N THR A 454 -25.93 -15.01 15.66
CA THR A 454 -24.64 -14.30 15.66
C THR A 454 -24.54 -13.30 16.80
N LEU A 455 -25.57 -12.48 17.00
CA LEU A 455 -25.61 -11.52 18.13
C LEU A 455 -25.47 -12.23 19.47
N LYS A 456 -26.21 -13.31 19.68
CA LYS A 456 -26.19 -14.07 20.92
C LYS A 456 -24.83 -14.71 21.19
N VAL A 457 -24.18 -15.27 20.18
CA VAL A 457 -22.82 -15.83 20.32
C VAL A 457 -21.81 -14.76 20.71
N PHE A 458 -21.86 -13.57 20.10
CA PHE A 458 -20.96 -12.47 20.44
C PHE A 458 -21.17 -11.96 21.87
N GLU A 459 -22.39 -11.92 22.39
CA GLU A 459 -22.69 -11.54 23.78
C GLU A 459 -22.07 -12.55 24.77
N GLU A 460 -22.15 -13.86 24.46
CA GLU A 460 -21.63 -14.92 25.33
C GLU A 460 -20.11 -15.09 25.31
N VAL A 461 -19.46 -14.80 24.19
CA VAL A 461 -17.99 -14.90 24.08
C VAL A 461 -17.30 -13.72 24.72
N LYS A 462 -18.02 -12.61 24.95
CA LYS A 462 -17.52 -11.39 25.59
C LYS A 462 -17.59 -11.43 27.12
N SER A 463 -18.37 -12.34 27.70
CA SER A 463 -18.48 -12.56 29.16
C SER A 463 -17.41 -13.55 29.65
#